data_7aaad0854b1b63363f301a9460afd309
#
_entry.id   7aaad0854b1b63363f301a9460afd309
#
_cell.length_a   1.000
_cell.length_b   1.000
_cell.length_c   1.000
_cell.angle_alpha   90.00
_cell.angle_beta   90.00
_cell.angle_gamma   90.00
#
_symmetry.space_group_name_H-M   'P 1'
#
loop_
_entity.id
_entity.type
_entity.pdbx_description
1 polymer ?
#
loop_
_entity_poly.entity_id
_entity_poly.type
_entity_poly.pdbx_seq_one_letter_code
_entity_poly.pdbx_strand_id
1 'polypeptide(L)'
;MSLTTATKSFGPVRAVDGLTLTVPRGQALALLGPNGAGKSTAIALLLGLIPPDSGRAALFGLAPERAVRQGRVGAMTQEGGLVQRVTVRELLSFVSGTYPAPLPLDEVVALARIGDLLGRRVDRLSGGQAQRVRFAMAVCGDPDLVVLDEPTAALDVEARREFWTGLRGLADQGKTILFSTHYLEEADEQADRIVVLGHGRVIADGTSAEIKRAAALTTVRVTVDGDASWLATLPGVRHMEIRAGRAHLRSGDSDATVMALAHAGAVRDLEVVPADLEDAFVALTSTAPPTVPAPVAATALTTTPAGKENA
;
A
#
# COMPACT_ATOMS: atom_id res chain seq x y z
N MET A 1 -8.90 1.43 11.72
CA MET A 1 -7.92 2.44 12.15
C MET A 1 -8.17 3.76 11.47
N SER A 2 -7.78 4.88 12.10
CA SER A 2 -7.97 6.20 11.48
C SER A 2 -6.90 7.21 11.92
N LEU A 3 -6.54 8.08 10.98
CA LEU A 3 -5.95 9.39 11.21
C LEU A 3 -7.01 10.44 10.85
N THR A 4 -7.16 11.46 11.65
CA THR A 4 -8.12 12.56 11.39
C THR A 4 -7.36 13.88 11.42
N THR A 5 -7.21 14.52 10.29
CA THR A 5 -6.49 15.78 10.08
C THR A 5 -5.14 15.82 10.81
N ALA A 6 -4.43 14.68 10.83
CA ALA A 6 -3.17 14.53 11.54
C ALA A 6 -2.07 15.33 10.86
N THR A 7 -1.31 16.08 11.64
CA THR A 7 -0.15 16.85 11.19
C THR A 7 1.07 16.50 12.02
N LYS A 8 2.23 16.37 11.38
CA LYS A 8 3.51 16.16 12.06
C LYS A 8 4.63 16.86 11.33
N SER A 9 5.41 17.64 12.06
CA SER A 9 6.58 18.34 11.56
C SER A 9 7.84 17.94 12.32
N PHE A 10 8.97 17.94 11.64
CA PHE A 10 10.31 17.78 12.19
C PHE A 10 11.15 18.99 11.77
N GLY A 11 11.30 19.94 12.68
CA GLY A 11 11.87 21.24 12.34
C GLY A 11 11.09 21.91 11.20
N PRO A 12 11.75 22.32 10.10
CA PRO A 12 11.07 22.97 8.97
C PRO A 12 10.29 22.01 8.07
N VAL A 13 10.49 20.69 8.23
CA VAL A 13 9.87 19.68 7.34
C VAL A 13 8.54 19.22 7.89
N ARG A 14 7.45 19.49 7.17
CA ARG A 14 6.13 18.97 7.47
C ARG A 14 5.97 17.60 6.81
N ALA A 15 6.25 16.55 7.59
CA ALA A 15 6.25 15.17 7.09
C ALA A 15 4.84 14.61 6.87
N VAL A 16 3.86 15.04 7.67
CA VAL A 16 2.43 14.74 7.50
C VAL A 16 1.66 16.05 7.66
N ASP A 17 0.77 16.34 6.71
CA ASP A 17 0.09 17.63 6.60
C ASP A 17 -1.42 17.46 6.43
N GLY A 18 -2.14 17.50 7.57
CA GLY A 18 -3.61 17.37 7.60
C GLY A 18 -4.12 16.03 7.09
N LEU A 19 -3.33 14.96 7.25
CA LEU A 19 -3.66 13.63 6.73
C LEU A 19 -4.92 13.08 7.40
N THR A 20 -5.91 12.75 6.55
CA THR A 20 -7.10 12.01 6.95
C THR A 20 -7.12 10.68 6.22
N LEU A 21 -7.11 9.58 6.98
CA LEU A 21 -7.11 8.22 6.48
C LEU A 21 -7.96 7.34 7.40
N THR A 22 -8.90 6.61 6.83
CA THR A 22 -9.70 5.61 7.56
C THR A 22 -9.59 4.27 6.86
N VAL A 23 -9.28 3.22 7.63
CA VAL A 23 -9.20 1.84 7.11
C VAL A 23 -10.17 0.98 7.89
N PRO A 24 -11.18 0.40 7.22
CA PRO A 24 -12.09 -0.57 7.81
C PRO A 24 -11.38 -1.81 8.32
N ARG A 25 -12.06 -2.60 9.15
CA ARG A 25 -11.57 -3.93 9.56
C ARG A 25 -11.59 -4.89 8.38
N GLY A 26 -10.63 -5.80 8.35
CA GLY A 26 -10.53 -6.85 7.34
C GLY A 26 -10.06 -6.35 5.97
N GLN A 27 -9.60 -5.10 5.86
CA GLN A 27 -9.09 -4.54 4.61
C GLN A 27 -7.57 -4.61 4.58
N ALA A 28 -7.01 -5.03 3.45
CA ALA A 28 -5.59 -4.89 3.14
C ALA A 28 -5.37 -3.56 2.40
N LEU A 29 -4.63 -2.64 3.05
CA LEU A 29 -4.31 -1.32 2.49
C LEU A 29 -2.82 -1.21 2.20
N ALA A 30 -2.48 -0.84 0.96
CA ALA A 30 -1.14 -0.41 0.58
C ALA A 30 -0.98 1.11 0.73
N LEU A 31 0.07 1.54 1.40
CA LEU A 31 0.47 2.94 1.52
C LEU A 31 1.68 3.20 0.62
N LEU A 32 1.44 3.87 -0.50
CA LEU A 32 2.45 4.19 -1.49
C LEU A 32 2.89 5.65 -1.39
N GLY A 33 4.03 5.97 -2.00
CA GLY A 33 4.54 7.33 -2.11
C GLY A 33 6.06 7.32 -2.28
N PRO A 34 6.65 8.36 -2.86
CA PRO A 34 8.11 8.49 -2.98
C PRO A 34 8.78 8.57 -1.59
N ASN A 35 10.10 8.48 -1.58
CA ASN A 35 10.87 8.70 -0.36
C ASN A 35 10.61 10.12 0.17
N GLY A 36 10.39 10.23 1.47
CA GLY A 36 10.02 11.50 2.09
C GLY A 36 8.54 11.90 1.96
N ALA A 37 7.67 11.08 1.35
CA ALA A 37 6.24 11.35 1.23
C ALA A 37 5.47 11.34 2.56
N GLY A 38 6.08 10.84 3.65
CA GLY A 38 5.46 10.77 4.97
C GLY A 38 4.91 9.40 5.37
N LYS A 39 5.18 8.32 4.59
CA LYS A 39 4.66 6.97 4.86
C LYS A 39 5.02 6.47 6.26
N SER A 40 6.31 6.36 6.58
CA SER A 40 6.78 5.86 7.89
C SER A 40 6.35 6.77 9.03
N THR A 41 6.24 8.10 8.79
CA THR A 41 5.69 9.03 9.78
C THR A 41 4.20 8.78 10.02
N ALA A 42 3.40 8.56 8.97
CA ALA A 42 1.99 8.21 9.10
C ALA A 42 1.80 6.88 9.85
N ILE A 43 2.63 5.88 9.57
CA ILE A 43 2.67 4.60 10.30
C ILE A 43 3.03 4.84 11.77
N ALA A 44 4.06 5.63 12.07
CA ALA A 44 4.48 5.94 13.45
C ALA A 44 3.37 6.66 14.24
N LEU A 45 2.63 7.58 13.61
CA LEU A 45 1.45 8.24 14.21
C LEU A 45 0.33 7.23 14.50
N LEU A 46 0.03 6.32 13.55
CA LEU A 46 -0.99 5.28 13.72
C LEU A 46 -0.65 4.32 14.85
N LEU A 47 0.62 3.96 14.99
CA LEU A 47 1.11 3.05 16.04
C LEU A 47 1.25 3.75 17.40
N GLY A 48 1.13 5.09 17.48
CA GLY A 48 1.35 5.86 18.70
C GLY A 48 2.82 5.92 19.12
N LEU A 49 3.75 5.65 18.20
CA LEU A 49 5.19 5.77 18.45
C LEU A 49 5.63 7.23 18.60
N ILE A 50 4.92 8.12 17.91
CA ILE A 50 5.08 9.57 18.01
C ILE A 50 3.69 10.22 18.12
N PRO A 51 3.53 11.29 18.92
CA PRO A 51 2.29 12.05 18.96
C PRO A 51 2.18 12.97 17.72
N PRO A 52 0.97 13.20 17.18
CA PRO A 52 0.75 14.24 16.19
C PRO A 52 0.90 15.63 16.81
N ASP A 53 1.29 16.62 16.01
CA ASP A 53 1.31 18.03 16.45
C ASP A 53 -0.12 18.60 16.48
N SER A 54 -0.98 18.11 15.57
CA SER A 54 -2.43 18.39 15.57
C SER A 54 -3.20 17.24 14.94
N GLY A 55 -4.51 17.22 15.16
CA GLY A 55 -5.36 16.09 14.76
C GLY A 55 -5.28 14.92 15.73
N ARG A 56 -5.64 13.73 15.29
CA ARG A 56 -5.65 12.53 16.15
C ARG A 56 -5.44 11.25 15.37
N ALA A 57 -4.88 10.24 16.03
CA ALA A 57 -4.83 8.85 15.61
C ALA A 57 -5.75 7.99 16.49
N ALA A 58 -6.41 7.00 15.92
CA ALA A 58 -7.20 6.03 16.67
C ALA A 58 -7.12 4.65 16.03
N LEU A 59 -7.00 3.61 16.86
CA LEU A 59 -7.05 2.20 16.49
C LEU A 59 -8.23 1.56 17.22
N PHE A 60 -9.17 0.96 16.47
CA PHE A 60 -10.38 0.35 17.00
C PHE A 60 -11.24 1.29 17.88
N GLY A 61 -11.19 2.60 17.62
CA GLY A 61 -11.85 3.63 18.44
C GLY A 61 -11.11 4.00 19.72
N LEU A 62 -9.92 3.42 19.96
CA LEU A 62 -9.06 3.67 21.13
C LEU A 62 -7.87 4.54 20.74
N ALA A 63 -7.23 5.17 21.72
CA ALA A 63 -5.90 5.72 21.56
C ALA A 63 -4.92 4.58 21.15
N PRO A 64 -3.95 4.83 20.22
CA PRO A 64 -3.07 3.80 19.72
C PRO A 64 -2.36 2.99 20.80
N GLU A 65 -1.83 3.66 21.83
CA GLU A 65 -1.10 3.03 22.93
C GLU A 65 -2.00 2.04 23.71
N ARG A 66 -3.30 2.33 23.80
CA ARG A 66 -4.25 1.45 24.46
C ARG A 66 -4.52 0.20 23.63
N ALA A 67 -4.66 0.34 22.31
CA ALA A 67 -4.85 -0.79 21.40
C ALA A 67 -3.61 -1.70 21.40
N VAL A 68 -2.41 -1.11 21.38
CA VAL A 68 -1.14 -1.85 21.48
C VAL A 68 -1.04 -2.61 22.80
N ARG A 69 -1.32 -2.00 23.94
CA ARG A 69 -1.31 -2.68 25.26
C ARG A 69 -2.31 -3.83 25.36
N GLN A 70 -3.37 -3.80 24.58
CA GLN A 70 -4.34 -4.90 24.49
C GLN A 70 -3.87 -6.05 23.57
N GLY A 71 -2.68 -5.97 22.99
CA GLY A 71 -2.16 -7.00 22.07
C GLY A 71 -2.83 -7.00 20.69
N ARG A 72 -3.65 -5.99 20.36
CA ARG A 72 -4.45 -5.95 19.13
C ARG A 72 -3.69 -5.50 17.90
N VAL A 73 -2.43 -5.09 18.06
CA VAL A 73 -1.60 -4.52 17.00
C VAL A 73 -0.28 -5.25 16.94
N GLY A 74 0.05 -5.76 15.77
CA GLY A 74 1.37 -6.25 15.44
C GLY A 74 2.03 -5.30 14.45
N ALA A 75 3.30 -4.99 14.64
CA ALA A 75 4.00 -4.05 13.79
C ALA A 75 5.40 -4.52 13.43
N MET A 76 5.76 -4.29 12.17
CA MET A 76 7.09 -4.45 11.64
C MET A 76 7.51 -3.10 11.04
N THR A 77 8.32 -2.35 11.78
CA THR A 77 8.81 -1.04 11.38
C THR A 77 10.18 -1.13 10.72
N GLN A 78 10.51 -0.18 9.89
CA GLN A 78 11.77 -0.14 9.15
C GLN A 78 13.00 -0.08 10.09
N GLU A 79 12.90 0.68 11.18
CA GLU A 79 13.99 0.90 12.14
C GLU A 79 14.09 -0.16 13.27
N GLY A 80 13.17 -1.14 13.30
CA GLY A 80 13.14 -2.15 14.34
C GLY A 80 14.34 -3.11 14.28
N GLY A 81 15.36 -2.89 15.12
CA GLY A 81 16.46 -3.82 15.29
C GLY A 81 16.04 -5.09 16.03
N LEU A 82 16.63 -6.24 15.67
CA LEU A 82 16.48 -7.47 16.44
C LEU A 82 17.45 -7.49 17.63
N VAL A 83 17.00 -8.01 18.77
CA VAL A 83 17.84 -8.18 19.97
C VAL A 83 18.98 -9.14 19.65
N GLN A 84 20.23 -8.67 19.83
CA GLN A 84 21.41 -9.47 19.52
C GLN A 84 21.72 -10.50 20.60
N ARG A 85 22.53 -11.51 20.24
CA ARG A 85 23.05 -12.56 21.14
C ARG A 85 22.03 -13.54 21.70
N VAL A 86 20.79 -13.51 21.24
CA VAL A 86 19.75 -14.50 21.54
C VAL A 86 19.44 -15.37 20.33
N THR A 87 18.90 -16.55 20.54
CA THR A 87 18.36 -17.37 19.46
C THR A 87 16.99 -16.86 19.01
N VAL A 88 16.57 -17.21 17.79
CA VAL A 88 15.23 -16.88 17.28
C VAL A 88 14.12 -17.42 18.21
N ARG A 89 14.29 -18.63 18.73
CA ARG A 89 13.34 -19.22 19.69
C ARG A 89 13.22 -18.42 20.98
N GLU A 90 14.35 -18.01 21.57
CA GLU A 90 14.35 -17.21 22.80
C GLU A 90 13.69 -15.84 22.55
N LEU A 91 14.02 -15.20 21.42
CA LEU A 91 13.42 -13.93 21.05
C LEU A 91 11.92 -14.04 20.90
N LEU A 92 11.41 -15.04 20.14
CA LEU A 92 9.99 -15.23 19.94
C LEU A 92 9.27 -15.59 21.24
N SER A 93 9.85 -16.45 22.08
CA SER A 93 9.29 -16.78 23.39
C SER A 93 9.15 -15.56 24.28
N PHE A 94 10.16 -14.68 24.28
CA PHE A 94 10.11 -13.42 25.02
C PHE A 94 9.02 -12.49 24.50
N VAL A 95 8.96 -12.28 23.18
CA VAL A 95 7.95 -11.38 22.57
C VAL A 95 6.54 -11.94 22.76
N SER A 96 6.32 -13.22 22.51
CA SER A 96 5.02 -13.88 22.74
C SER A 96 4.55 -13.73 24.19
N GLY A 97 5.47 -13.82 25.14
CA GLY A 97 5.15 -13.62 26.57
C GLY A 97 4.68 -12.22 26.94
N THR A 98 4.82 -11.24 26.07
CA THR A 98 4.29 -9.88 26.28
C THR A 98 2.83 -9.72 25.87
N TYR A 99 2.27 -10.68 25.15
CA TYR A 99 0.89 -10.64 24.66
C TYR A 99 -0.05 -11.42 25.60
N PRO A 100 -1.30 -10.98 25.75
CA PRO A 100 -2.26 -11.66 26.63
C PRO A 100 -2.73 -13.02 26.11
N ALA A 101 -2.75 -13.22 24.79
CA ALA A 101 -3.19 -14.44 24.14
C ALA A 101 -2.37 -14.67 22.85
N PRO A 102 -1.09 -15.05 22.96
CA PRO A 102 -0.24 -15.24 21.79
C PRO A 102 -0.64 -16.51 21.03
N LEU A 103 -0.34 -16.53 19.73
CA LEU A 103 -0.41 -17.74 18.92
C LEU A 103 0.56 -18.81 19.46
N PRO A 104 0.21 -20.12 19.31
CA PRO A 104 1.15 -21.19 19.50
C PRO A 104 2.41 -21.00 18.66
N LEU A 105 3.58 -21.28 19.23
CA LEU A 105 4.85 -21.07 18.54
C LEU A 105 4.92 -21.78 17.18
N ASP A 106 4.36 -22.98 17.09
CA ASP A 106 4.38 -23.77 15.86
C ASP A 106 3.56 -23.11 14.73
N GLU A 107 2.45 -22.46 15.07
CA GLU A 107 1.66 -21.67 14.11
C GLU A 107 2.43 -20.45 13.61
N VAL A 108 3.09 -19.72 14.52
CA VAL A 108 3.96 -18.57 14.16
C VAL A 108 5.10 -19.02 13.26
N VAL A 109 5.72 -20.15 13.59
CA VAL A 109 6.83 -20.75 12.84
C VAL A 109 6.39 -21.14 11.43
N ALA A 110 5.22 -21.76 11.30
CA ALA A 110 4.66 -22.16 10.02
C ALA A 110 4.30 -20.92 9.18
N LEU A 111 3.63 -19.93 9.77
CA LEU A 111 3.21 -18.70 9.10
C LEU A 111 4.40 -17.89 8.57
N ALA A 112 5.45 -17.73 9.36
CA ALA A 112 6.65 -16.97 9.00
C ALA A 112 7.74 -17.81 8.30
N ARG A 113 7.54 -19.13 8.18
CA ARG A 113 8.47 -20.11 7.58
C ARG A 113 9.90 -20.01 8.14
N ILE A 114 10.01 -20.08 9.47
CA ILE A 114 11.27 -19.91 10.21
C ILE A 114 11.70 -21.15 10.98
N GLY A 115 11.17 -22.33 10.64
CA GLY A 115 11.47 -23.57 11.36
C GLY A 115 12.94 -23.91 11.45
N ASP A 116 13.69 -23.72 10.36
CA ASP A 116 15.13 -23.91 10.25
C ASP A 116 15.98 -22.84 10.98
N LEU A 117 15.34 -21.75 11.43
CA LEU A 117 16.02 -20.62 12.06
C LEU A 117 15.93 -20.62 13.57
N LEU A 118 15.04 -21.41 14.20
CA LEU A 118 14.75 -21.34 15.62
C LEU A 118 15.98 -21.47 16.52
N GLY A 119 16.93 -22.32 16.15
CA GLY A 119 18.19 -22.50 16.89
C GLY A 119 19.29 -21.52 16.51
N ARG A 120 19.11 -20.70 15.48
CA ARG A 120 20.12 -19.73 15.04
C ARG A 120 20.11 -18.50 15.92
N ARG A 121 21.28 -17.92 16.10
CA ARG A 121 21.42 -16.63 16.76
C ARG A 121 20.95 -15.52 15.80
N VAL A 122 20.23 -14.55 16.34
CA VAL A 122 19.66 -13.43 15.59
C VAL A 122 20.74 -12.61 14.85
N ASP A 123 21.89 -12.41 15.47
CA ASP A 123 23.05 -11.70 14.89
C ASP A 123 23.74 -12.45 13.73
N ARG A 124 23.33 -13.67 13.42
CA ARG A 124 23.85 -14.50 12.32
C ARG A 124 22.84 -14.75 11.21
N LEU A 125 21.73 -14.05 11.22
CA LEU A 125 20.69 -14.15 10.18
C LEU A 125 21.08 -13.32 8.97
N SER A 126 20.76 -13.82 7.77
CA SER A 126 20.76 -12.98 6.57
C SER A 126 19.64 -11.92 6.63
N GLY A 127 19.69 -10.90 5.78
CA GLY A 127 18.66 -9.86 5.71
C GLY A 127 17.25 -10.44 5.55
N GLY A 128 17.05 -11.37 4.61
CA GLY A 128 15.76 -12.02 4.39
C GLY A 128 15.33 -12.93 5.56
N GLN A 129 16.27 -13.63 6.21
CA GLN A 129 15.98 -14.40 7.42
C GLN A 129 15.54 -13.49 8.58
N ALA A 130 16.27 -12.38 8.79
CA ALA A 130 15.90 -11.39 9.79
C ALA A 130 14.50 -10.79 9.52
N GLN A 131 14.15 -10.58 8.25
CA GLN A 131 12.87 -10.06 7.84
C GLN A 131 11.73 -11.04 8.19
N ARG A 132 11.90 -12.33 7.91
CA ARG A 132 10.93 -13.37 8.30
C ARG A 132 10.77 -13.46 9.84
N VAL A 133 11.85 -13.31 10.59
CA VAL A 133 11.79 -13.28 12.07
C VAL A 133 11.07 -12.02 12.58
N ARG A 134 11.28 -10.84 11.97
CA ARG A 134 10.51 -9.62 12.31
C ARG A 134 9.03 -9.79 12.05
N PHE A 135 8.68 -10.42 10.93
CA PHE A 135 7.28 -10.75 10.62
C PHE A 135 6.69 -11.70 11.68
N ALA A 136 7.42 -12.77 12.05
CA ALA A 136 7.00 -13.66 13.13
C ALA A 136 6.71 -12.91 14.44
N MET A 137 7.57 -11.97 14.82
CA MET A 137 7.36 -11.11 16.00
C MET A 137 6.11 -10.23 15.86
N ALA A 138 5.82 -9.72 14.65
CA ALA A 138 4.65 -8.88 14.42
C ALA A 138 3.33 -9.65 14.54
N VAL A 139 3.33 -10.95 14.20
CA VAL A 139 2.10 -11.77 14.19
C VAL A 139 1.91 -12.66 15.39
N CYS A 140 2.95 -12.89 16.22
CA CYS A 140 2.90 -13.86 17.32
C CYS A 140 1.84 -13.56 18.39
N GLY A 141 1.39 -12.32 18.50
CA GLY A 141 0.34 -11.89 19.44
C GLY A 141 -1.08 -12.07 18.92
N ASP A 142 -1.29 -12.70 17.77
CA ASP A 142 -2.59 -12.81 17.08
C ASP A 142 -3.32 -11.47 16.89
N PRO A 143 -2.66 -10.42 16.36
CA PRO A 143 -3.22 -9.09 16.32
C PRO A 143 -4.43 -8.99 15.39
N ASP A 144 -5.36 -8.05 15.69
CA ASP A 144 -6.45 -7.65 14.79
C ASP A 144 -5.96 -6.78 13.63
N LEU A 145 -4.83 -6.07 13.84
CA LEU A 145 -4.17 -5.18 12.88
C LEU A 145 -2.69 -5.51 12.77
N VAL A 146 -2.25 -5.78 11.55
CA VAL A 146 -0.84 -5.98 11.19
C VAL A 146 -0.37 -4.77 10.37
N VAL A 147 0.67 -4.09 10.85
CA VAL A 147 1.28 -2.92 10.19
C VAL A 147 2.70 -3.26 9.76
N LEU A 148 2.99 -3.17 8.49
CA LEU A 148 4.25 -3.62 7.90
C LEU A 148 4.88 -2.49 7.07
N ASP A 149 6.04 -2.01 7.49
CA ASP A 149 6.79 -0.97 6.75
C ASP A 149 7.89 -1.64 5.92
N GLU A 150 7.73 -1.67 4.60
CA GLU A 150 8.60 -2.31 3.61
C GLU A 150 8.96 -3.78 3.92
N PRO A 151 7.96 -4.66 4.10
CA PRO A 151 8.19 -5.98 4.66
C PRO A 151 9.04 -6.91 3.80
N THR A 152 9.13 -6.67 2.50
CA THR A 152 9.74 -7.58 1.51
C THR A 152 11.07 -7.06 0.95
N ALA A 153 11.56 -5.91 1.39
CA ALA A 153 12.73 -5.23 0.81
C ALA A 153 14.02 -6.09 0.77
N ALA A 154 14.17 -7.06 1.67
CA ALA A 154 15.35 -7.93 1.75
C ALA A 154 15.06 -9.39 1.34
N LEU A 155 13.89 -9.68 0.78
CA LEU A 155 13.48 -11.02 0.36
C LEU A 155 13.79 -11.25 -1.13
N ASP A 156 14.24 -12.45 -1.46
CA ASP A 156 14.27 -12.91 -2.84
C ASP A 156 12.85 -13.18 -3.37
N VAL A 157 12.74 -13.51 -4.65
CA VAL A 157 11.44 -13.67 -5.33
C VAL A 157 10.60 -14.77 -4.70
N GLU A 158 11.20 -15.90 -4.32
CA GLU A 158 10.50 -17.05 -3.75
C GLU A 158 10.03 -16.73 -2.32
N ALA A 159 10.92 -16.23 -1.47
CA ALA A 159 10.60 -15.82 -0.11
C ALA A 159 9.54 -14.70 -0.07
N ARG A 160 9.55 -13.79 -1.06
CA ARG A 160 8.53 -12.75 -1.21
C ARG A 160 7.15 -13.35 -1.50
N ARG A 161 7.06 -14.28 -2.44
CA ARG A 161 5.81 -15.00 -2.75
C ARG A 161 5.24 -15.72 -1.52
N GLU A 162 6.10 -16.41 -0.79
CA GLU A 162 5.72 -17.13 0.41
C GLU A 162 5.23 -16.20 1.51
N PHE A 163 5.92 -15.06 1.69
CA PHE A 163 5.52 -14.02 2.62
C PHE A 163 4.10 -13.50 2.32
N TRP A 164 3.83 -13.15 1.08
CA TRP A 164 2.52 -12.65 0.67
C TRP A 164 1.43 -13.71 0.78
N THR A 165 1.74 -14.98 0.51
CA THR A 165 0.81 -16.09 0.72
C THR A 165 0.42 -16.20 2.19
N GLY A 166 1.38 -16.13 3.11
CA GLY A 166 1.11 -16.15 4.56
C GLY A 166 0.28 -14.94 5.00
N LEU A 167 0.60 -13.76 4.50
CA LEU A 167 -0.10 -12.53 4.85
C LEU A 167 -1.55 -12.52 4.32
N ARG A 168 -1.80 -13.06 3.14
CA ARG A 168 -3.16 -13.26 2.62
C ARG A 168 -3.98 -14.18 3.51
N GLY A 169 -3.39 -15.26 4.00
CA GLY A 169 -4.09 -16.14 4.94
C GLY A 169 -4.57 -15.40 6.20
N LEU A 170 -3.86 -14.37 6.66
CA LEU A 170 -4.32 -13.52 7.76
C LEU A 170 -5.47 -12.59 7.32
N ALA A 171 -5.39 -12.02 6.12
CA ALA A 171 -6.47 -11.20 5.57
C ALA A 171 -7.77 -12.00 5.41
N ASP A 172 -7.69 -13.24 4.92
CA ASP A 172 -8.82 -14.15 4.75
C ASP A 172 -9.47 -14.53 6.11
N GLN A 173 -8.70 -14.49 7.20
CA GLN A 173 -9.19 -14.62 8.57
C GLN A 173 -9.83 -13.33 9.12
N GLY A 174 -9.93 -12.26 8.31
CA GLY A 174 -10.52 -10.98 8.69
C GLY A 174 -9.57 -10.03 9.43
N LYS A 175 -8.26 -10.32 9.46
CA LYS A 175 -7.27 -9.39 10.02
C LYS A 175 -7.15 -8.16 9.11
N THR A 176 -6.94 -7.00 9.70
CA THR A 176 -6.67 -5.75 8.96
C THR A 176 -5.18 -5.65 8.69
N ILE A 177 -4.81 -5.31 7.47
CA ILE A 177 -3.41 -5.20 7.08
C ILE A 177 -3.15 -3.80 6.53
N LEU A 178 -2.10 -3.15 7.03
CA LEU A 178 -1.53 -1.95 6.46
C LEU A 178 -0.08 -2.25 6.09
N PHE A 179 0.28 -2.08 4.85
CA PHE A 179 1.69 -2.19 4.46
C PHE A 179 2.14 -1.01 3.61
N SER A 180 3.39 -0.63 3.76
CA SER A 180 4.07 0.24 2.81
C SER A 180 4.97 -0.62 1.92
N THR A 181 5.13 -0.22 0.68
CA THR A 181 6.09 -0.82 -0.25
C THR A 181 6.53 0.19 -1.30
N HIS A 182 7.71 0.01 -1.85
CA HIS A 182 8.15 0.67 -3.06
C HIS A 182 8.00 -0.22 -4.32
N TYR A 183 7.60 -1.48 -4.13
CA TYR A 183 7.27 -2.41 -5.21
C TYR A 183 5.79 -2.24 -5.58
N LEU A 184 5.51 -1.54 -6.66
CA LEU A 184 4.13 -1.23 -7.08
C LEU A 184 3.33 -2.48 -7.44
N GLU A 185 4.00 -3.52 -7.97
CA GLU A 185 3.41 -4.83 -8.24
C GLU A 185 2.80 -5.46 -6.98
N GLU A 186 3.48 -5.32 -5.82
CA GLU A 186 2.94 -5.84 -4.55
C GLU A 186 1.65 -5.12 -4.15
N ALA A 187 1.59 -3.80 -4.32
CA ALA A 187 0.38 -3.04 -4.04
C ALA A 187 -0.75 -3.41 -5.01
N ASP A 188 -0.42 -3.61 -6.28
CA ASP A 188 -1.38 -4.01 -7.31
C ASP A 188 -2.03 -5.37 -7.03
N GLU A 189 -1.22 -6.34 -6.61
CA GLU A 189 -1.65 -7.72 -6.41
C GLU A 189 -2.22 -8.00 -5.02
N GLN A 190 -1.73 -7.31 -3.99
CA GLN A 190 -1.97 -7.69 -2.60
C GLN A 190 -2.93 -6.77 -1.86
N ALA A 191 -3.19 -5.55 -2.35
CA ALA A 191 -4.03 -4.59 -1.67
C ALA A 191 -5.47 -4.55 -2.20
N ASP A 192 -6.44 -4.51 -1.28
CA ASP A 192 -7.82 -4.18 -1.62
C ASP A 192 -7.99 -2.70 -1.95
N ARG A 193 -7.13 -1.87 -1.34
CA ARG A 193 -7.13 -0.41 -1.48
C ARG A 193 -5.72 0.14 -1.42
N ILE A 194 -5.45 1.10 -2.26
CA ILE A 194 -4.17 1.79 -2.35
C ILE A 194 -4.38 3.25 -1.98
N VAL A 195 -3.55 3.77 -1.10
CA VAL A 195 -3.45 5.19 -0.79
C VAL A 195 -2.07 5.69 -1.20
N VAL A 196 -2.02 6.66 -2.08
CA VAL A 196 -0.77 7.28 -2.52
C VAL A 196 -0.56 8.57 -1.75
N LEU A 197 0.58 8.67 -1.07
CA LEU A 197 1.00 9.89 -0.37
C LEU A 197 1.98 10.70 -1.21
N GLY A 198 1.84 12.02 -1.17
CA GLY A 198 2.80 12.97 -1.68
C GLY A 198 2.86 14.19 -0.77
N HIS A 199 4.07 14.60 -0.39
CA HIS A 199 4.29 15.76 0.49
C HIS A 199 3.45 15.77 1.78
N GLY A 200 3.30 14.60 2.40
CA GLY A 200 2.55 14.42 3.63
C GLY A 200 1.02 14.43 3.48
N ARG A 201 0.49 14.43 2.25
CA ARG A 201 -0.95 14.44 1.95
C ARG A 201 -1.35 13.23 1.10
N VAL A 202 -2.63 12.87 1.12
CA VAL A 202 -3.20 11.90 0.17
C VAL A 202 -3.32 12.57 -1.19
N ILE A 203 -2.72 11.97 -2.22
CA ILE A 203 -2.84 12.41 -3.62
C ILE A 203 -3.73 11.49 -4.44
N ALA A 204 -3.87 10.23 -4.05
CA ALA A 204 -4.84 9.30 -4.63
C ALA A 204 -5.27 8.27 -3.59
N ASP A 205 -6.50 7.77 -3.72
CA ASP A 205 -7.12 6.83 -2.80
C ASP A 205 -8.19 6.02 -3.53
N GLY A 206 -8.03 4.71 -3.61
CA GLY A 206 -8.95 3.82 -4.31
C GLY A 206 -8.38 2.42 -4.50
N THR A 207 -9.10 1.60 -5.25
CA THR A 207 -8.60 0.30 -5.73
C THR A 207 -7.50 0.50 -6.77
N SER A 208 -6.69 -0.52 -7.02
CA SER A 208 -5.66 -0.48 -8.06
C SER A 208 -6.26 -0.05 -9.42
N ALA A 209 -7.42 -0.60 -9.79
CA ALA A 209 -8.10 -0.25 -11.03
C ALA A 209 -8.55 1.22 -11.08
N GLU A 210 -8.97 1.81 -9.96
CA GLU A 210 -9.35 3.22 -9.88
C GLU A 210 -8.12 4.13 -9.99
N ILE A 211 -7.02 3.79 -9.32
CA ILE A 211 -5.75 4.52 -9.41
C ILE A 211 -5.21 4.51 -10.85
N LYS A 212 -5.20 3.34 -11.50
CA LYS A 212 -4.79 3.19 -12.91
C LYS A 212 -5.66 4.03 -13.85
N ARG A 213 -6.98 4.04 -13.65
CA ARG A 213 -7.91 4.87 -14.44
C ARG A 213 -7.74 6.36 -14.19
N ALA A 214 -7.45 6.77 -12.96
CA ALA A 214 -7.23 8.18 -12.62
C ALA A 214 -6.00 8.77 -13.30
N ALA A 215 -5.00 7.95 -13.62
CA ALA A 215 -3.83 8.35 -14.40
C ALA A 215 -4.16 8.66 -15.87
N ALA A 216 -5.36 8.31 -16.34
CA ALA A 216 -5.96 8.67 -17.62
C ALA A 216 -5.10 8.37 -18.87
N LEU A 217 -4.12 7.48 -18.80
CA LEU A 217 -3.26 7.17 -19.93
C LEU A 217 -3.23 5.67 -20.22
N THR A 218 -3.74 5.30 -21.37
CA THR A 218 -3.59 3.95 -21.95
C THR A 218 -2.40 3.97 -22.92
N THR A 219 -1.56 2.96 -22.89
CA THR A 219 -0.46 2.84 -23.84
C THR A 219 -0.92 2.05 -25.06
N VAL A 220 -0.97 2.70 -26.22
CA VAL A 220 -1.19 2.04 -27.51
C VAL A 220 0.16 1.79 -28.16
N ARG A 221 0.50 0.51 -28.37
CA ARG A 221 1.74 0.10 -29.02
C ARG A 221 1.43 -0.34 -30.45
N VAL A 222 2.20 0.14 -31.41
CA VAL A 222 2.02 -0.20 -32.83
C VAL A 222 3.38 -0.25 -33.52
N THR A 223 3.57 -1.23 -34.40
CA THR A 223 4.75 -1.28 -35.26
C THR A 223 4.59 -0.28 -36.40
N VAL A 224 5.61 0.52 -36.67
CA VAL A 224 5.59 1.59 -37.68
C VAL A 224 6.75 1.43 -38.65
N ASP A 225 6.44 1.51 -39.93
CA ASP A 225 7.44 1.56 -40.99
C ASP A 225 7.64 3.02 -41.44
N GLY A 226 8.86 3.52 -41.38
CA GLY A 226 9.19 4.88 -41.85
C GLY A 226 9.02 5.99 -40.83
N ASP A 227 8.66 7.20 -41.29
CA ASP A 227 8.47 8.36 -40.42
C ASP A 227 7.20 8.21 -39.58
N ALA A 228 7.40 8.18 -38.26
CA ALA A 228 6.35 8.02 -37.27
C ALA A 228 5.93 9.33 -36.59
N SER A 229 6.50 10.48 -37.00
CA SER A 229 6.28 11.77 -36.33
C SER A 229 4.80 12.19 -36.24
N TRP A 230 4.01 11.81 -37.24
CA TRP A 230 2.57 12.09 -37.32
C TRP A 230 1.76 11.41 -36.22
N LEU A 231 2.26 10.31 -35.64
CA LEU A 231 1.57 9.61 -34.55
C LEU A 231 1.40 10.49 -33.31
N ALA A 232 2.29 11.44 -33.09
CA ALA A 232 2.17 12.38 -31.97
C ALA A 232 0.97 13.34 -32.11
N THR A 233 0.43 13.48 -33.34
CA THR A 233 -0.71 14.36 -33.63
C THR A 233 -2.06 13.64 -33.60
N LEU A 234 -2.07 12.33 -33.34
CA LEU A 234 -3.29 11.54 -33.29
C LEU A 234 -4.20 11.96 -32.13
N PRO A 235 -5.53 11.86 -32.30
CA PRO A 235 -6.47 12.11 -31.24
C PRO A 235 -6.15 11.31 -29.98
N GLY A 236 -6.20 11.95 -28.84
CA GLY A 236 -5.95 11.33 -27.53
C GLY A 236 -4.47 11.21 -27.15
N VAL A 237 -3.53 11.22 -28.10
CA VAL A 237 -2.10 11.08 -27.81
C VAL A 237 -1.57 12.26 -27.01
N ARG A 238 -0.96 11.98 -25.86
CA ARG A 238 -0.31 12.97 -24.97
C ARG A 238 1.20 12.89 -25.03
N HIS A 239 1.72 11.69 -25.26
CA HIS A 239 3.17 11.45 -25.34
C HIS A 239 3.42 10.30 -26.31
N MET A 240 4.52 10.36 -27.03
CA MET A 240 4.97 9.33 -27.96
C MET A 240 6.45 9.03 -27.74
N GLU A 241 6.78 7.75 -27.76
CA GLU A 241 8.15 7.28 -27.73
C GLU A 241 8.31 6.13 -28.74
N ILE A 242 9.45 6.07 -29.41
CA ILE A 242 9.78 4.94 -30.30
C ILE A 242 10.87 4.10 -29.65
N ARG A 243 10.57 2.82 -29.43
CA ARG A 243 11.50 1.82 -28.89
C ARG A 243 11.55 0.60 -29.80
N ALA A 244 12.73 0.21 -30.22
CA ALA A 244 12.95 -0.99 -31.04
C ALA A 244 12.00 -1.12 -32.26
N GLY A 245 11.71 0.00 -32.96
CA GLY A 245 10.84 0.01 -34.15
C GLY A 245 9.34 -0.04 -33.84
N ARG A 246 8.94 0.04 -32.56
CA ARG A 246 7.53 0.17 -32.14
C ARG A 246 7.27 1.55 -31.56
N ALA A 247 6.16 2.15 -31.93
CA ALA A 247 5.68 3.38 -31.33
C ALA A 247 4.86 3.04 -30.06
N HIS A 248 5.18 3.71 -28.97
CA HIS A 248 4.47 3.66 -27.70
C HIS A 248 3.74 4.99 -27.53
N LEU A 249 2.43 4.97 -27.70
CA LEU A 249 1.58 6.15 -27.64
C LEU A 249 0.86 6.16 -26.29
N ARG A 250 1.14 7.10 -25.42
CA ARG A 250 0.36 7.34 -24.21
C ARG A 250 -0.87 8.17 -24.56
N SER A 251 -2.03 7.57 -24.51
CA SER A 251 -3.29 8.17 -24.93
C SER A 251 -4.25 8.37 -23.77
N GLY A 252 -4.87 9.54 -23.71
CA GLY A 252 -6.00 9.82 -22.82
C GLY A 252 -7.35 9.36 -23.40
N ASP A 253 -7.38 8.95 -24.67
CA ASP A 253 -8.52 8.37 -25.36
C ASP A 253 -8.00 7.30 -26.33
N SER A 254 -7.83 6.10 -25.81
CA SER A 254 -7.27 4.97 -26.58
C SER A 254 -8.15 4.58 -27.74
N ASP A 255 -9.47 4.69 -27.62
CA ASP A 255 -10.41 4.32 -28.67
C ASP A 255 -10.29 5.27 -29.87
N ALA A 256 -10.26 6.57 -29.60
CA ALA A 256 -10.03 7.58 -30.66
C ALA A 256 -8.65 7.38 -31.32
N THR A 257 -7.60 7.07 -30.54
CA THR A 257 -6.25 6.82 -31.06
C THR A 257 -6.23 5.58 -31.96
N VAL A 258 -6.84 4.48 -31.52
CA VAL A 258 -6.89 3.22 -32.28
C VAL A 258 -7.69 3.39 -33.57
N MET A 259 -8.82 4.08 -33.51
CA MET A 259 -9.63 4.36 -34.70
C MET A 259 -8.86 5.21 -35.71
N ALA A 260 -8.11 6.22 -35.24
CA ALA A 260 -7.31 7.05 -36.11
C ALA A 260 -6.15 6.27 -36.77
N LEU A 261 -5.47 5.37 -36.02
CA LEU A 261 -4.48 4.44 -36.55
C LEU A 261 -5.08 3.52 -37.62
N ALA A 262 -6.25 2.99 -37.38
CA ALA A 262 -6.95 2.11 -38.34
C ALA A 262 -7.31 2.85 -39.63
N HIS A 263 -7.83 4.07 -39.55
CA HIS A 263 -8.14 4.90 -40.71
C HIS A 263 -6.89 5.27 -41.52
N ALA A 264 -5.75 5.45 -40.83
CA ALA A 264 -4.49 5.72 -41.51
C ALA A 264 -3.84 4.46 -42.16
N GLY A 265 -4.44 3.28 -41.98
CA GLY A 265 -3.90 2.01 -42.47
C GLY A 265 -2.58 1.60 -41.78
N ALA A 266 -2.29 2.15 -40.65
CA ALA A 266 -1.02 1.97 -39.92
C ALA A 266 -1.12 0.94 -38.79
N VAL A 267 -2.08 0.04 -38.83
CA VAL A 267 -2.26 -0.98 -37.79
C VAL A 267 -1.42 -2.21 -38.10
N ARG A 268 -0.28 -2.38 -37.38
CA ARG A 268 0.51 -3.60 -37.35
C ARG A 268 0.90 -3.91 -35.91
N ASP A 269 0.69 -5.14 -35.48
CA ASP A 269 1.01 -5.62 -34.13
C ASP A 269 0.45 -4.68 -33.05
N LEU A 270 -0.81 -4.24 -33.24
CA LEU A 270 -1.48 -3.32 -32.32
C LEU A 270 -1.69 -4.02 -30.97
N GLU A 271 -1.25 -3.35 -29.93
CA GLU A 271 -1.44 -3.75 -28.55
C GLU A 271 -1.96 -2.55 -27.77
N VAL A 272 -3.07 -2.72 -27.07
CA VAL A 272 -3.63 -1.70 -26.18
C VAL A 272 -3.44 -2.17 -24.75
N VAL A 273 -2.53 -1.53 -24.05
CA VAL A 273 -2.17 -1.89 -22.68
C VAL A 273 -2.71 -0.81 -21.76
N PRO A 274 -3.63 -1.14 -20.84
CA PRO A 274 -4.02 -0.20 -19.79
C PRO A 274 -2.79 0.30 -19.05
N ALA A 275 -2.83 1.53 -18.51
CA ALA A 275 -1.77 2.01 -17.65
C ALA A 275 -1.52 1.00 -16.52
N ASP A 276 -0.28 0.67 -16.27
CA ASP A 276 0.10 -0.07 -15.09
C ASP A 276 0.11 0.86 -13.86
N LEU A 277 0.29 0.29 -12.68
CA LEU A 277 0.32 1.09 -11.46
C LEU A 277 1.56 1.99 -11.39
N GLU A 278 2.64 1.63 -12.06
CA GLU A 278 3.87 2.42 -12.14
C GLU A 278 3.66 3.70 -12.97
N ASP A 279 3.06 3.58 -14.14
CA ASP A 279 2.69 4.72 -14.97
C ASP A 279 1.74 5.67 -14.22
N ALA A 280 0.75 5.10 -13.53
CA ALA A 280 -0.20 5.86 -12.72
C ALA A 280 0.49 6.60 -11.56
N PHE A 281 1.36 5.91 -10.85
CA PHE A 281 2.11 6.45 -9.74
C PHE A 281 3.02 7.60 -10.17
N VAL A 282 3.77 7.44 -11.27
CA VAL A 282 4.62 8.49 -11.84
C VAL A 282 3.79 9.70 -12.26
N ALA A 283 2.66 9.50 -12.93
CA ALA A 283 1.79 10.60 -13.34
C ALA A 283 1.25 11.38 -12.14
N LEU A 284 0.81 10.70 -11.09
CA LEU A 284 0.25 11.31 -9.88
C LEU A 284 1.30 12.02 -9.04
N THR A 285 2.54 11.52 -8.99
CA THR A 285 3.60 12.10 -8.16
C THR A 285 4.42 13.17 -8.86
N SER A 286 4.41 13.23 -10.20
CA SER A 286 5.14 14.23 -11.00
C SER A 286 4.38 15.54 -11.20
N THR A 287 3.06 15.55 -11.01
CA THR A 287 2.24 16.77 -11.07
C THR A 287 2.32 17.52 -9.74
N ALA A 288 2.55 18.84 -9.80
CA ALA A 288 2.40 19.73 -8.64
C ALA A 288 0.99 19.57 -8.03
N PRO A 289 0.80 19.80 -6.70
CA PRO A 289 -0.31 19.28 -5.96
C PRO A 289 -1.67 19.60 -6.58
N PRO A 290 -2.49 18.59 -6.95
CA PRO A 290 -3.87 18.84 -7.30
C PRO A 290 -4.62 19.29 -6.05
N THR A 291 -5.45 20.29 -6.18
CA THR A 291 -6.51 20.60 -5.23
C THR A 291 -7.43 19.37 -5.14
N VAL A 292 -7.38 18.68 -4.03
CA VAL A 292 -8.21 17.49 -3.77
C VAL A 292 -9.68 17.93 -3.80
N PRO A 293 -10.55 17.38 -4.66
CA PRO A 293 -11.98 17.57 -4.51
C PRO A 293 -12.42 16.95 -3.17
N ALA A 294 -13.23 17.70 -2.42
CA ALA A 294 -13.76 17.25 -1.15
C ALA A 294 -14.50 15.91 -1.33
N PRO A 295 -14.40 14.98 -0.35
CA PRO A 295 -15.12 13.72 -0.41
C PRO A 295 -16.61 13.99 -0.57
N VAL A 296 -17.21 13.36 -1.58
CA VAL A 296 -18.65 13.41 -1.79
C VAL A 296 -19.30 12.84 -0.52
N ALA A 297 -20.01 13.70 0.21
CA ALA A 297 -20.73 13.33 1.39
C ALA A 297 -21.72 12.21 1.02
N ALA A 298 -21.59 11.07 1.66
CA ALA A 298 -22.58 9.99 1.55
C ALA A 298 -23.94 10.56 1.93
N THR A 299 -24.85 10.63 0.97
CA THR A 299 -26.23 11.06 1.17
C THR A 299 -26.87 10.10 2.16
N ALA A 300 -27.10 10.57 3.38
CA ALA A 300 -27.85 9.84 4.38
C ALA A 300 -29.27 9.62 3.82
N LEU A 301 -29.63 8.37 3.58
CA LEU A 301 -30.99 7.96 3.33
C LEU A 301 -31.79 8.25 4.62
N THR A 302 -32.50 9.39 4.63
CA THR A 302 -33.52 9.71 5.62
C THR A 302 -34.68 8.76 5.40
N THR A 303 -34.78 7.72 6.21
CA THR A 303 -36.04 6.97 6.38
C THR A 303 -37.04 7.81 7.15
N THR A 304 -38.03 8.29 6.47
CA THR A 304 -39.22 8.93 7.08
C THR A 304 -40.01 7.86 7.85
N PRO A 305 -40.33 8.04 9.12
CA PRO A 305 -41.24 7.13 9.82
C PRO A 305 -42.68 7.40 9.36
N ALA A 306 -43.32 6.33 8.88
CA ALA A 306 -44.75 6.34 8.54
C ALA A 306 -45.57 6.67 9.78
N GLY A 307 -46.42 7.71 9.62
CA GLY A 307 -47.38 8.13 10.63
C GLY A 307 -48.38 7.03 10.94
N LYS A 308 -48.61 6.84 12.23
CA LYS A 308 -49.81 6.16 12.74
C LYS A 308 -50.92 7.18 12.75
N GLU A 309 -51.92 6.96 11.90
CA GLU A 309 -53.26 7.56 12.05
C GLU A 309 -54.12 6.67 12.93
N ASN A 310 -54.86 7.35 13.79
CA ASN A 310 -55.83 6.81 14.74
C ASN A 310 -57.09 6.29 14.10
N ALA A 311 -57.68 5.32 14.71
CA ALA A 311 -59.10 5.25 15.07
C ALA A 311 -59.22 4.43 16.35
#